data_16763e37d40d106c6288d18148c140d4
#
_entry.id   16763e37d40d106c6288d18148c140d4
#
_cell.length_a   1.000
_cell.length_b   1.000
_cell.length_c   1.000
_cell.angle_alpha   90.00
_cell.angle_beta   90.00
_cell.angle_gamma   90.00
#
_symmetry.space_group_name_H-M   'P 1'
#
loop_
_entity.id
_entity.type
_entity.pdbx_description
1 polymer ?
#
loop_
_entity_poly.entity_id
_entity_poly.type
_entity_poly.pdbx_seq_one_letter_code
_entity_poly.pdbx_strand_id
1 'polypeptide(L)'
;ALLLAVGLSVGATWFFMHKREPAPVDPTAASVKPAAIYEPLAPAFVVNFNQNGRQRYMQVSITLQGRNQADLDALKVHMPVIRNNLVMMFSGQGFDTLAGSPVGQEMLRQKATAVVQEVAQKEVGKPVIDQLLFTNFVLQ
;
A
#
# COMPACT_ATOMS: atom_id res chain seq x y z
N ALA A 1 -55.32 34.41 11.27
CA ALA A 1 -55.10 33.04 10.76
C ALA A 1 -54.09 33.02 9.61
N LEU A 2 -54.07 34.01 8.74
CA LEU A 2 -53.10 34.13 7.64
C LEU A 2 -51.67 34.40 8.13
N LEU A 3 -51.50 35.17 9.18
CA LEU A 3 -50.20 35.49 9.76
C LEU A 3 -49.51 34.29 10.44
N LEU A 4 -50.27 33.38 11.03
CA LEU A 4 -49.78 32.16 11.63
C LEU A 4 -49.30 31.14 10.60
N ALA A 5 -49.97 31.07 9.45
CA ALA A 5 -49.58 30.17 8.37
C ALA A 5 -48.27 30.62 7.70
N VAL A 6 -48.05 31.92 7.56
CA VAL A 6 -46.79 32.47 7.02
C VAL A 6 -45.64 32.26 7.99
N GLY A 7 -45.87 32.40 9.26
CA GLY A 7 -44.85 32.16 10.29
C GLY A 7 -44.37 30.71 10.31
N LEU A 8 -45.28 29.77 10.19
CA LEU A 8 -44.94 28.34 10.14
C LEU A 8 -44.17 27.95 8.88
N SER A 9 -44.51 28.58 7.74
CA SER A 9 -43.80 28.26 6.50
C SER A 9 -42.36 28.82 6.50
N VAL A 10 -42.15 30.00 7.05
CA VAL A 10 -40.82 30.60 7.19
C VAL A 10 -39.95 29.81 8.19
N GLY A 11 -40.54 29.41 9.29
CA GLY A 11 -39.86 28.59 10.30
C GLY A 11 -39.46 27.22 9.76
N ALA A 12 -40.32 26.59 9.00
CA ALA A 12 -40.02 25.29 8.38
C ALA A 12 -38.94 25.40 7.32
N THR A 13 -38.96 26.47 6.53
CA THR A 13 -37.94 26.71 5.50
C THR A 13 -36.58 27.02 6.12
N TRP A 14 -36.56 27.82 7.19
CA TRP A 14 -35.34 28.14 7.92
C TRP A 14 -34.73 26.88 8.60
N PHE A 15 -35.58 26.07 9.20
CA PHE A 15 -35.16 24.78 9.81
C PHE A 15 -34.63 23.81 8.78
N PHE A 16 -35.22 23.79 7.60
CA PHE A 16 -34.79 22.93 6.51
C PHE A 16 -33.46 23.38 5.91
N MET A 17 -33.22 24.67 5.79
CA MET A 17 -31.94 25.22 5.35
C MET A 17 -30.81 24.98 6.38
N HIS A 18 -31.12 25.10 7.67
CA HIS A 18 -30.13 24.83 8.72
C HIS A 18 -29.78 23.36 8.85
N LYS A 19 -30.71 22.47 8.56
CA LYS A 19 -30.43 21.04 8.53
C LYS A 19 -29.64 20.62 7.29
N ARG A 20 -29.63 21.40 6.27
CA ARG A 20 -28.88 21.12 5.03
C ARG A 20 -27.47 21.71 5.01
N GLU A 21 -27.07 22.35 6.08
CA GLU A 21 -25.67 22.65 6.30
C GLU A 21 -25.09 21.61 7.26
N PRO A 22 -24.82 20.40 6.84
CA PRO A 22 -23.63 19.77 7.37
C PRO A 22 -22.52 20.73 6.96
N ALA A 23 -21.71 21.11 7.89
CA ALA A 23 -20.52 21.87 7.60
C ALA A 23 -19.99 21.48 6.25
N PRO A 24 -19.62 22.42 5.37
CA PRO A 24 -19.05 22.04 4.10
C PRO A 24 -17.86 21.18 4.42
N VAL A 25 -18.09 19.90 4.41
CA VAL A 25 -17.03 18.94 4.31
C VAL A 25 -16.43 19.29 2.98
N ASP A 26 -15.34 20.03 3.02
CA ASP A 26 -14.55 20.24 1.83
C ASP A 26 -14.34 18.85 1.24
N PRO A 27 -15.00 18.49 0.12
CA PRO A 27 -14.88 17.15 -0.43
C PRO A 27 -13.43 16.82 -0.79
N THR A 28 -12.57 17.84 -0.95
CA THR A 28 -11.14 17.68 -1.12
C THR A 28 -10.44 17.26 0.18
N ALA A 29 -10.82 17.80 1.34
CA ALA A 29 -10.20 17.43 2.62
C ALA A 29 -10.59 16.02 3.07
N ALA A 30 -11.81 15.55 2.78
CA ALA A 30 -12.28 14.21 3.16
C ALA A 30 -11.76 13.10 2.23
N SER A 31 -11.36 13.44 1.00
CA SER A 31 -10.88 12.49 -0.01
C SER A 31 -9.37 12.50 -0.20
N VAL A 32 -8.66 13.44 0.41
CA VAL A 32 -7.20 13.53 0.28
C VAL A 32 -6.56 12.53 1.24
N LYS A 33 -6.02 11.47 0.67
CA LYS A 33 -5.10 10.58 1.40
C LYS A 33 -3.83 11.37 1.72
N PRO A 34 -3.18 11.10 2.87
CA PRO A 34 -1.85 11.64 3.14
C PRO A 34 -0.92 11.36 1.96
N ALA A 35 0.04 12.24 1.74
CA ALA A 35 1.02 12.07 0.67
C ALA A 35 1.75 10.72 0.82
N ALA A 36 2.01 10.07 -0.30
CA ALA A 36 2.78 8.83 -0.30
C ALA A 36 4.21 9.08 0.15
N ILE A 37 4.71 8.20 1.00
CA ILE A 37 6.10 8.17 1.45
C ILE A 37 6.74 6.92 0.88
N TYR A 38 7.91 7.10 0.26
CA TYR A 38 8.64 6.01 -0.38
C TYR A 38 9.88 5.68 0.45
N GLU A 39 9.98 4.43 0.85
CA GLU A 39 11.09 3.93 1.65
C GLU A 39 11.84 2.87 0.85
N PRO A 40 13.01 3.21 0.26
CA PRO A 40 13.82 2.22 -0.45
C PRO A 40 14.46 1.25 0.52
N LEU A 41 14.47 -0.02 0.14
CA LEU A 41 15.15 -1.07 0.88
C LEU A 41 16.52 -1.32 0.25
N ALA A 42 17.58 -1.10 1.02
CA ALA A 42 18.94 -1.34 0.58
C ALA A 42 19.59 -2.39 1.51
N PRO A 43 20.46 -3.23 0.96
CA PRO A 43 20.80 -3.40 -0.44
C PRO A 43 19.72 -4.12 -1.26
N ALA A 44 19.90 -4.16 -2.59
CA ALA A 44 19.01 -4.90 -3.48
C ALA A 44 18.95 -6.39 -3.08
N PHE A 45 17.83 -7.02 -3.39
CA PHE A 45 17.64 -8.45 -3.15
C PHE A 45 18.26 -9.24 -4.30
N VAL A 46 19.03 -10.27 -3.97
CA VAL A 46 19.61 -11.20 -4.95
C VAL A 46 19.15 -12.59 -4.57
N VAL A 47 18.51 -13.28 -5.50
CA VAL A 47 17.97 -14.62 -5.29
C VAL A 47 18.47 -15.53 -6.41
N ASN A 48 18.95 -16.70 -6.04
CA ASN A 48 19.44 -17.69 -6.98
C ASN A 48 18.36 -18.71 -7.31
N PHE A 49 18.30 -19.08 -8.58
CA PHE A 49 17.39 -20.13 -9.08
C PHE A 49 18.19 -21.18 -9.83
N ASN A 50 17.74 -22.41 -9.77
CA ASN A 50 18.26 -23.48 -10.60
C ASN A 50 17.21 -23.82 -11.67
N GLN A 51 17.57 -23.55 -12.93
CA GLN A 51 16.71 -23.84 -14.07
C GLN A 51 17.41 -24.85 -14.96
N ASN A 52 16.90 -26.07 -14.98
CA ASN A 52 17.43 -27.17 -15.83
C ASN A 52 18.94 -27.37 -15.69
N GLY A 53 19.46 -27.33 -14.44
CA GLY A 53 20.87 -27.49 -14.17
C GLY A 53 21.71 -26.22 -14.35
N ARG A 54 21.11 -25.14 -14.83
CA ARG A 54 21.78 -23.83 -14.95
C ARG A 54 21.43 -22.94 -13.76
N GLN A 55 22.44 -22.33 -13.17
CA GLN A 55 22.24 -21.34 -12.12
C GLN A 55 21.84 -20.01 -12.74
N ARG A 56 20.67 -19.55 -12.33
CA ARG A 56 20.12 -18.25 -12.73
C ARG A 56 19.91 -17.42 -11.49
N TYR A 57 19.86 -16.11 -11.65
CA TYR A 57 19.58 -15.24 -10.51
C TYR A 57 18.70 -14.05 -10.89
N MET A 58 18.03 -13.54 -9.87
CA MET A 58 17.20 -12.35 -9.93
C MET A 58 17.79 -11.32 -8.98
N GLN A 59 17.94 -10.10 -9.48
CA GLN A 59 18.29 -8.96 -8.67
C GLN A 59 17.13 -7.97 -8.73
N VAL A 60 16.63 -7.57 -7.57
CA VAL A 60 15.50 -6.65 -7.50
C VAL A 60 15.72 -5.61 -6.42
N SER A 61 15.49 -4.36 -6.77
CA SER A 61 15.45 -3.24 -5.82
C SER A 61 14.00 -2.96 -5.47
N ILE A 62 13.73 -2.82 -4.18
CA ILE A 62 12.38 -2.71 -3.64
C ILE A 62 12.24 -1.38 -2.93
N THR A 63 11.11 -0.73 -3.14
CA THR A 63 10.69 0.47 -2.41
C THR A 63 9.31 0.24 -1.82
N LEU A 64 9.15 0.54 -0.54
CA LEU A 64 7.87 0.48 0.14
C LEU A 64 7.14 1.81 -0.01
N GLN A 65 5.86 1.76 -0.31
CA GLN A 65 5.00 2.94 -0.36
C GLN A 65 4.05 2.92 0.82
N GLY A 66 4.20 3.89 1.70
CA GLY A 66 3.33 4.06 2.87
C GLY A 66 2.78 5.47 2.94
N ARG A 67 2.06 5.77 4.01
CA ARG A 67 1.40 7.07 4.22
C ARG A 67 1.78 7.73 5.53
N ASN A 68 2.43 7.01 6.44
CA ASN A 68 2.77 7.51 7.76
C ASN A 68 4.23 7.17 8.07
N GLN A 69 5.03 8.20 8.31
CA GLN A 69 6.47 8.02 8.55
C GLN A 69 6.74 7.25 9.85
N ALA A 70 5.97 7.51 10.91
CA ALA A 70 6.15 6.82 12.18
C ALA A 70 5.86 5.32 12.05
N ASP A 71 4.86 4.95 11.26
CA ASP A 71 4.53 3.55 11.00
C ASP A 71 5.63 2.85 10.19
N LEU A 72 6.17 3.55 9.19
CA LEU A 72 7.30 3.04 8.40
C LEU A 72 8.55 2.86 9.27
N ASP A 73 8.83 3.80 10.16
CA ASP A 73 9.96 3.71 11.08
C ASP A 73 9.78 2.53 12.03
N ALA A 74 8.57 2.31 12.53
CA ALA A 74 8.26 1.14 13.37
C ALA A 74 8.47 -0.17 12.61
N LEU A 75 8.11 -0.20 11.32
CA LEU A 75 8.30 -1.37 10.47
C LEU A 75 9.78 -1.65 10.20
N LYS A 76 10.60 -0.60 10.07
CA LYS A 76 12.04 -0.76 9.82
C LYS A 76 12.76 -1.53 10.91
N VAL A 77 12.30 -1.50 12.14
CA VAL A 77 12.86 -2.27 13.25
C VAL A 77 12.81 -3.77 12.94
N HIS A 78 11.83 -4.19 12.16
CA HIS A 78 11.61 -5.58 11.78
C HIS A 78 12.17 -5.92 10.39
N MET A 79 13.05 -5.08 9.87
CA MET A 79 13.62 -5.25 8.53
C MET A 79 14.26 -6.62 8.30
N PRO A 80 15.03 -7.19 9.26
CA PRO A 80 15.58 -8.54 9.06
C PRO A 80 14.51 -9.61 8.79
N VAL A 81 13.37 -9.53 9.48
CA VAL A 81 12.25 -10.46 9.26
C VAL A 81 11.64 -10.25 7.88
N ILE A 82 11.43 -9.00 7.50
CA ILE A 82 10.89 -8.63 6.18
C ILE A 82 11.80 -9.17 5.08
N ARG A 83 13.09 -8.91 5.16
CA ARG A 83 14.05 -9.37 4.16
C ARG A 83 14.09 -10.88 4.07
N ASN A 84 14.12 -11.57 5.19
CA ASN A 84 14.10 -13.02 5.22
C ASN A 84 12.85 -13.59 4.54
N ASN A 85 11.69 -13.07 4.89
CA ASN A 85 10.42 -13.55 4.34
C ASN A 85 10.32 -13.26 2.84
N LEU A 86 10.79 -12.11 2.39
CA LEU A 86 10.82 -11.77 0.97
C LEU A 86 11.77 -12.69 0.19
N VAL A 87 12.97 -12.95 0.69
CA VAL A 87 13.92 -13.85 0.05
C VAL A 87 13.34 -15.26 -0.06
N MET A 88 12.72 -15.74 1.00
CA MET A 88 12.08 -17.07 0.97
C MET A 88 10.94 -17.13 -0.04
N MET A 89 10.12 -16.10 -0.09
CA MET A 89 9.01 -16.03 -1.04
C MET A 89 9.53 -15.99 -2.48
N PHE A 90 10.54 -15.16 -2.75
CA PHE A 90 11.13 -15.06 -4.09
C PHE A 90 11.78 -16.38 -4.51
N SER A 91 12.49 -17.05 -3.60
CA SER A 91 13.15 -18.32 -3.88
C SER A 91 12.18 -19.45 -4.21
N GLY A 92 10.95 -19.34 -3.73
CA GLY A 92 9.90 -20.33 -3.98
C GLY A 92 9.21 -20.16 -5.34
N GLN A 93 9.52 -19.13 -6.10
CA GLN A 93 8.93 -18.90 -7.41
C GLN A 93 9.70 -19.63 -8.50
N GLY A 94 9.00 -20.05 -9.56
CA GLY A 94 9.66 -20.59 -10.73
C GLY A 94 10.28 -19.50 -11.59
N PHE A 95 11.53 -19.69 -12.00
CA PHE A 95 12.20 -18.72 -12.86
C PHE A 95 11.43 -18.47 -14.14
N ASP A 96 10.86 -19.51 -14.76
CA ASP A 96 10.09 -19.40 -15.99
C ASP A 96 8.85 -18.53 -15.83
N THR A 97 8.22 -18.56 -14.66
CA THR A 97 7.07 -17.72 -14.33
C THR A 97 7.46 -16.25 -14.29
N LEU A 98 8.64 -15.94 -13.77
CA LEU A 98 9.14 -14.57 -13.64
C LEU A 98 9.67 -14.02 -14.96
N ALA A 99 10.33 -14.87 -15.76
CA ALA A 99 10.95 -14.47 -17.01
C ALA A 99 9.94 -14.37 -18.16
N GLY A 100 8.79 -15.04 -18.04
CA GLY A 100 7.87 -15.26 -19.16
C GLY A 100 6.99 -14.06 -19.53
N SER A 101 6.72 -13.14 -18.60
CA SER A 101 5.82 -12.02 -18.92
C SER A 101 5.79 -10.95 -17.82
N PRO A 102 5.38 -9.71 -18.16
CA PRO A 102 5.10 -8.67 -17.16
C PRO A 102 4.06 -9.08 -16.12
N VAL A 103 3.14 -9.97 -16.46
CA VAL A 103 2.11 -10.48 -15.55
C VAL A 103 2.74 -11.26 -14.41
N GLY A 104 3.77 -12.06 -14.67
CA GLY A 104 4.49 -12.79 -13.63
C GLY A 104 5.18 -11.87 -12.64
N GLN A 105 5.78 -10.78 -13.11
CA GLN A 105 6.40 -9.78 -12.26
C GLN A 105 5.36 -9.05 -11.41
N GLU A 106 4.21 -8.70 -11.97
CA GLU A 106 3.13 -8.05 -11.23
C GLU A 106 2.54 -8.96 -10.16
N MET A 107 2.36 -10.23 -10.44
CA MET A 107 1.93 -11.22 -9.45
C MET A 107 2.95 -11.33 -8.32
N LEU A 108 4.24 -11.33 -8.66
CA LEU A 108 5.32 -11.36 -7.67
C LEU A 108 5.29 -10.12 -6.78
N ARG A 109 5.07 -8.96 -7.38
CA ARG A 109 4.97 -7.69 -6.65
C ARG A 109 3.81 -7.73 -5.65
N GLN A 110 2.65 -8.22 -6.06
CA GLN A 110 1.48 -8.35 -5.19
C GLN A 110 1.74 -9.32 -4.04
N LYS A 111 2.39 -10.45 -4.31
CA LYS A 111 2.77 -11.40 -3.28
C LYS A 111 3.77 -10.79 -2.29
N ALA A 112 4.75 -10.04 -2.80
CA ALA A 112 5.72 -9.35 -1.98
C ALA A 112 5.05 -8.29 -1.09
N THR A 113 4.10 -7.54 -1.63
CA THR A 113 3.31 -6.58 -0.86
C THR A 113 2.59 -7.28 0.28
N ALA A 114 1.95 -8.40 0.01
CA ALA A 114 1.23 -9.17 1.03
C ALA A 114 2.18 -9.68 2.12
N VAL A 115 3.38 -10.13 1.78
CA VAL A 115 4.39 -10.57 2.76
C VAL A 115 4.75 -9.44 3.72
N VAL A 116 5.01 -8.25 3.20
CA VAL A 116 5.37 -7.09 4.03
C VAL A 116 4.18 -6.65 4.88
N GLN A 117 2.99 -6.60 4.32
CA GLN A 117 1.78 -6.25 5.06
C GLN A 117 1.48 -7.23 6.18
N GLU A 118 1.73 -8.50 5.98
CA GLU A 118 1.57 -9.53 7.00
C GLU A 118 2.53 -9.32 8.17
N VAL A 119 3.80 -9.06 7.90
CA VAL A 119 4.78 -8.74 8.94
C VAL A 119 4.36 -7.46 9.68
N ALA A 120 3.95 -6.43 8.93
CA ALA A 120 3.50 -5.17 9.52
C ALA A 120 2.29 -5.38 10.43
N GLN A 121 1.31 -6.15 9.99
CA GLN A 121 0.12 -6.44 10.77
C GLN A 121 0.46 -7.17 12.08
N LYS A 122 1.40 -8.09 12.01
CA LYS A 122 1.82 -8.90 13.16
C LYS A 122 2.66 -8.10 14.14
N GLU A 123 3.59 -7.27 13.67
CA GLU A 123 4.58 -6.60 14.51
C GLU A 123 4.20 -5.16 14.86
N VAL A 124 3.47 -4.47 13.99
CA VAL A 124 3.07 -3.06 14.18
C VAL A 124 1.57 -2.93 14.47
N GLY A 125 0.77 -3.91 14.08
CA GLY A 125 -0.68 -3.93 14.30
C GLY A 125 -1.51 -3.34 13.16
N LYS A 126 -0.89 -2.97 12.05
CA LYS A 126 -1.55 -2.45 10.85
C LYS A 126 -0.70 -2.76 9.61
N PRO A 127 -1.28 -2.69 8.40
CA PRO A 127 -0.55 -3.04 7.17
C PRO A 127 0.64 -2.15 6.86
N VAL A 128 0.64 -0.90 7.31
CA VAL A 128 1.68 0.13 7.15
C VAL A 128 1.88 0.57 5.71
N ILE A 129 2.01 -0.36 4.75
CA ILE A 129 2.25 -0.03 3.35
C ILE A 129 1.00 -0.23 2.50
N ASP A 130 0.84 0.60 1.46
CA ASP A 130 -0.19 0.42 0.45
C ASP A 130 0.25 -0.60 -0.59
N GLN A 131 1.51 -0.52 -1.00
CA GLN A 131 2.09 -1.43 -1.98
C GLN A 131 3.61 -1.41 -1.89
N LEU A 132 4.21 -2.42 -2.48
CA LEU A 132 5.63 -2.54 -2.68
C LEU A 132 5.91 -2.33 -4.17
N LEU A 133 6.98 -1.61 -4.48
CA LEU A 133 7.36 -1.31 -5.85
C LEU A 133 8.70 -1.95 -6.18
N PHE A 134 8.82 -2.48 -7.38
CA PHE A 134 10.11 -2.89 -7.93
C PHE A 134 10.69 -1.71 -8.72
N THR A 135 11.81 -1.17 -8.26
CA THR A 135 12.46 -0.02 -8.90
C THR A 135 13.57 -0.45 -9.86
N ASN A 136 14.07 -1.66 -9.71
CA ASN A 136 15.01 -2.28 -10.62
C ASN A 136 14.79 -3.80 -10.57
N PHE A 137 14.64 -4.43 -11.72
CA PHE A 137 14.37 -5.86 -11.81
C PHE A 137 15.20 -6.47 -12.93
N VAL A 138 16.15 -7.32 -12.56
CA VAL A 138 17.07 -7.98 -13.51
C VAL A 138 17.01 -9.47 -13.29
N LEU A 139 16.80 -10.21 -14.37
CA LEU A 139 16.88 -11.68 -14.43
C LEU A 139 18.07 -12.06 -15.30
N GLN A 140 18.95 -12.88 -14.78
CA GLN A 140 20.14 -13.35 -15.51
C GLN A 140 20.27 -14.87 -15.49
#